data_6b312129a0f9c84896439a78e5ba5c6b
#
_entry.id   6b312129a0f9c84896439a78e5ba5c6b
#
_cell.length_a   1.000
_cell.length_b   1.000
_cell.length_c   1.000
_cell.angle_alpha   90.00
_cell.angle_beta   90.00
_cell.angle_gamma   90.00
#
_symmetry.space_group_name_H-M   'P 1'
#
loop_
_entity.id
_entity.type
_entity.pdbx_description
1 polymer ?
#
loop_
_entity_poly.entity_id
_entity_poly.type
_entity_poly.pdbx_seq_one_letter_code
_entity_poly.pdbx_strand_id
1 'polypeptide(L)'
;YLLWFGYIAVTVVYFLFHEEENFDAFAQTLAFGMTIFLIVSAIYPNGLNLRPVTFERDNVFIKLVQFIYRNDTPTNVLPSIHVYNSLAAFMAIKRSRLVQKKKGWAWGAGILTILIILATVFLKQHSMFDGGCALALYIVADKLCYGVNPETEHGKIRNQLI
;
A
#
# COMPACT_ATOMS: atom_id res chain seq x y z
N TYR A 1 -3.92 11.67 2.14
CA TYR A 1 -4.23 10.57 3.05
C TYR A 1 -5.55 9.88 2.70
N LEU A 2 -6.69 10.60 2.72
CA LEU A 2 -8.02 10.02 2.43
C LEU A 2 -8.13 9.36 1.05
N LEU A 3 -7.37 9.81 0.07
CA LEU A 3 -7.31 9.20 -1.26
C LEU A 3 -6.78 7.75 -1.25
N TRP A 4 -6.12 7.33 -0.18
CA TRP A 4 -5.61 5.96 -0.04
C TRP A 4 -6.72 4.92 -0.15
N PHE A 5 -7.85 5.13 0.50
CA PHE A 5 -9.00 4.21 0.40
C PHE A 5 -9.48 4.06 -1.04
N GLY A 6 -9.67 5.18 -1.74
CA GLY A 6 -10.07 5.17 -3.15
C GLY A 6 -9.01 4.54 -4.04
N TYR A 7 -7.74 4.81 -3.78
CA TYR A 7 -6.62 4.26 -4.54
C TYR A 7 -6.59 2.73 -4.48
N ILE A 8 -6.67 2.15 -3.28
CA ILE A 8 -6.67 0.69 -3.12
C ILE A 8 -7.95 0.09 -3.71
N ALA A 9 -9.13 0.65 -3.41
CA ALA A 9 -10.41 0.14 -3.90
C ALA A 9 -10.48 0.14 -5.43
N VAL A 10 -10.10 1.24 -6.08
CA VAL A 10 -10.10 1.35 -7.55
C VAL A 10 -9.11 0.35 -8.16
N THR A 11 -7.93 0.17 -7.56
CA THR A 11 -6.92 -0.77 -8.04
C THR A 11 -7.44 -2.22 -7.95
N VAL A 12 -8.04 -2.61 -6.81
CA VAL A 12 -8.63 -3.94 -6.62
C VAL A 12 -9.73 -4.19 -7.65
N VAL A 13 -10.68 -3.25 -7.77
CA VAL A 13 -11.82 -3.39 -8.69
C VAL A 13 -11.33 -3.45 -10.14
N TYR A 14 -10.38 -2.61 -10.52
CA TYR A 14 -9.82 -2.63 -11.88
C TYR A 14 -9.22 -4.00 -12.22
N PHE A 15 -8.37 -4.56 -11.37
CA PHE A 15 -7.73 -5.85 -11.65
C PHE A 15 -8.72 -7.01 -11.62
N LEU A 16 -9.67 -7.01 -10.70
CA LEU A 16 -10.71 -8.03 -10.61
C LEU A 16 -11.47 -8.21 -11.94
N PHE A 17 -11.74 -7.12 -12.66
CA PHE A 17 -12.53 -7.17 -13.88
C PHE A 17 -11.72 -7.15 -15.18
N HIS A 18 -10.42 -6.83 -15.13
CA HIS A 18 -9.64 -6.61 -16.37
C HIS A 18 -8.34 -7.42 -16.45
N GLU A 19 -7.78 -7.85 -15.32
CA GLU A 19 -6.48 -8.53 -15.28
C GLU A 19 -6.43 -9.55 -14.14
N GLU A 20 -7.12 -10.69 -14.31
CA GLU A 20 -7.30 -11.72 -13.28
C GLU A 20 -5.96 -12.20 -12.68
N GLU A 21 -4.96 -12.48 -13.52
CA GLU A 21 -3.63 -12.92 -13.08
C GLU A 21 -2.93 -11.89 -12.17
N ASN A 22 -3.02 -10.60 -12.54
CA ASN A 22 -2.51 -9.50 -11.70
C ASN A 22 -3.36 -9.32 -10.44
N PHE A 23 -4.66 -9.59 -10.51
CA PHE A 23 -5.55 -9.55 -9.36
C PHE A 23 -5.13 -10.57 -8.30
N ASP A 24 -4.90 -11.82 -8.69
CA ASP A 24 -4.53 -12.89 -7.77
C ASP A 24 -3.23 -12.59 -7.02
N ALA A 25 -2.17 -12.20 -7.75
CA ALA A 25 -0.90 -11.85 -7.15
C ALA A 25 -1.01 -10.60 -6.25
N PHE A 26 -1.78 -9.59 -6.66
CA PHE A 26 -2.04 -8.39 -5.87
C PHE A 26 -2.85 -8.70 -4.61
N ALA A 27 -3.93 -9.49 -4.73
CA ALA A 27 -4.76 -9.90 -3.60
C ALA A 27 -3.97 -10.72 -2.58
N GLN A 28 -3.12 -11.66 -3.05
CA GLN A 28 -2.22 -12.43 -2.19
C GLN A 28 -1.22 -11.52 -1.47
N THR A 29 -0.66 -10.53 -2.17
CA THR A 29 0.26 -9.54 -1.58
C THR A 29 -0.45 -8.76 -0.48
N LEU A 30 -1.67 -8.24 -0.74
CA LEU A 30 -2.46 -7.53 0.28
C LEU A 30 -2.79 -8.43 1.47
N ALA A 31 -3.25 -9.65 1.22
CA ALA A 31 -3.61 -10.62 2.27
C ALA A 31 -2.40 -10.98 3.14
N PHE A 32 -1.24 -11.20 2.54
CA PHE A 32 0.00 -11.48 3.26
C PHE A 32 0.36 -10.32 4.22
N GLY A 33 0.40 -9.09 3.72
CA GLY A 33 0.74 -7.92 4.55
C GLY A 33 -0.26 -7.67 5.66
N MET A 34 -1.56 -7.81 5.37
CA MET A 34 -2.61 -7.65 6.38
C MET A 34 -2.54 -8.75 7.45
N THR A 35 -2.21 -9.98 7.07
CA THR A 35 -2.01 -11.09 8.02
C THR A 35 -0.84 -10.81 8.95
N ILE A 36 0.32 -10.40 8.42
CA ILE A 36 1.49 -10.04 9.23
C ILE A 36 1.18 -8.85 10.14
N PHE A 37 0.48 -7.81 9.62
CA PHE A 37 0.04 -6.68 10.44
C PHE A 37 -0.83 -7.12 11.63
N LEU A 38 -1.80 -8.00 11.40
CA LEU A 38 -2.67 -8.53 12.47
C LEU A 38 -1.89 -9.34 13.50
N ILE A 39 -0.96 -10.19 13.04
CA ILE A 39 -0.09 -10.97 13.93
C ILE A 39 0.79 -10.05 14.79
N VAL A 40 1.45 -9.06 14.17
CA VAL A 40 2.27 -8.08 14.91
C VAL A 40 1.42 -7.31 15.91
N SER A 41 0.24 -6.83 15.51
CA SER A 41 -0.68 -6.10 16.40
C SER A 41 -1.16 -6.93 17.60
N ALA A 42 -1.35 -8.24 17.40
CA ALA A 42 -1.78 -9.15 18.46
C ALA A 42 -0.67 -9.49 19.45
N ILE A 43 0.58 -9.68 18.96
CA ILE A 43 1.72 -10.09 19.78
C ILE A 43 2.41 -8.88 20.42
N TYR A 44 2.48 -7.77 19.69
CA TYR A 44 3.17 -6.54 20.07
C TYR A 44 2.27 -5.33 19.86
N PRO A 45 1.28 -5.10 20.74
CA PRO A 45 0.47 -3.88 20.71
C PRO A 45 1.38 -2.66 20.79
N ASN A 46 1.29 -1.80 19.82
CA ASN A 46 2.17 -0.64 19.69
C ASN A 46 1.38 0.62 19.36
N GLY A 47 1.99 1.78 19.56
CA GLY A 47 1.33 3.05 19.31
C GLY A 47 2.32 4.19 19.19
N LEU A 48 1.83 5.33 18.71
CA LEU A 48 2.60 6.55 18.48
C LEU A 48 2.01 7.71 19.24
N ASN A 49 2.84 8.42 20.00
CA ASN A 49 2.43 9.62 20.72
C ASN A 49 3.08 10.87 20.10
N LEU A 50 2.86 11.09 18.80
CA LEU A 50 3.40 12.22 18.05
C LEU A 50 2.38 13.30 17.73
N ARG A 51 1.09 13.01 17.92
CA ARG A 51 0.00 13.92 17.55
C ARG A 51 -0.06 15.11 18.49
N PRO A 52 -0.23 16.34 17.97
CA PRO A 52 -0.44 17.50 18.83
C PRO A 52 -1.77 17.38 19.60
N VAL A 53 -1.75 17.76 20.87
CA VAL A 53 -2.95 17.76 21.74
C VAL A 53 -3.84 18.96 21.43
N THR A 54 -3.22 20.09 21.03
CA THR A 54 -3.91 21.34 20.74
C THR A 54 -3.49 21.88 19.40
N PHE A 55 -4.38 22.62 18.75
CA PHE A 55 -4.10 23.32 17.50
C PHE A 55 -4.28 24.83 17.73
N GLU A 56 -3.28 25.62 17.37
CA GLU A 56 -3.30 27.08 17.51
C GLU A 56 -4.27 27.77 16.55
N ARG A 57 -4.66 27.09 15.47
CA ARG A 57 -5.52 27.63 14.42
C ARG A 57 -6.81 26.82 14.30
N ASP A 58 -7.90 27.47 13.99
CA ASP A 58 -9.16 26.84 13.60
C ASP A 58 -9.46 27.17 12.13
N ASN A 59 -9.24 26.19 11.25
CA ASN A 59 -9.55 26.29 9.82
C ASN A 59 -10.01 24.92 9.29
N VAL A 60 -10.48 24.91 8.04
CA VAL A 60 -11.02 23.71 7.39
C VAL A 60 -10.00 22.55 7.37
N PHE A 61 -8.71 22.85 7.18
CA PHE A 61 -7.66 21.84 7.16
C PHE A 61 -7.45 21.21 8.55
N ILE A 62 -7.47 22.02 9.60
CA ILE A 62 -7.37 21.52 10.98
C ILE A 62 -8.58 20.64 11.31
N LYS A 63 -9.79 21.03 10.92
CA LYS A 63 -10.99 20.19 11.11
C LYS A 63 -10.87 18.85 10.38
N LEU A 64 -10.28 18.85 9.18
CA LEU A 64 -10.02 17.63 8.44
C LEU A 64 -8.97 16.73 9.15
N VAL A 65 -7.89 17.31 9.67
CA VAL A 65 -6.89 16.57 10.47
C VAL A 65 -7.51 16.00 11.74
N GLN A 66 -8.33 16.78 12.45
CA GLN A 66 -9.05 16.30 13.63
C GLN A 66 -10.02 15.17 13.28
N PHE A 67 -10.71 15.26 12.16
CA PHE A 67 -11.56 14.16 11.65
C PHE A 67 -10.76 12.89 11.43
N ILE A 68 -9.58 12.99 10.77
CA ILE A 68 -8.69 11.85 10.57
C ILE A 68 -8.25 11.27 11.93
N TYR A 69 -7.82 12.11 12.87
CA TYR A 69 -7.37 11.67 14.19
C TYR A 69 -8.44 10.98 15.04
N ARG A 70 -9.71 11.33 14.84
CA ARG A 70 -10.85 10.67 15.53
C ARG A 70 -11.17 9.29 14.96
N ASN A 71 -10.98 9.11 13.65
CA ASN A 71 -11.35 7.88 12.97
C ASN A 71 -10.19 6.89 12.83
N ASP A 72 -8.96 7.38 12.86
CA ASP A 72 -7.76 6.57 12.76
C ASP A 72 -6.93 6.79 14.03
N THR A 73 -7.00 5.83 14.94
CA THR A 73 -6.30 5.90 16.23
C THR A 73 -4.81 5.66 16.09
N PRO A 74 -3.94 6.25 16.96
CA PRO A 74 -2.49 6.07 16.89
C PRO A 74 -2.04 4.75 17.54
N THR A 75 -2.79 3.68 17.33
CA THR A 75 -2.54 2.34 17.87
C THR A 75 -2.32 1.34 16.76
N ASN A 76 -1.48 0.34 17.01
CA ASN A 76 -1.12 -0.69 16.04
C ASN A 76 -0.59 -0.07 14.74
N VAL A 77 0.44 0.76 14.87
CA VAL A 77 1.01 1.52 13.76
C VAL A 77 2.09 0.76 12.98
N LEU A 78 2.62 -0.32 13.55
CA LEU A 78 3.71 -1.11 12.99
C LEU A 78 3.22 -2.47 12.46
N PRO A 79 3.60 -2.86 11.22
CA PRO A 79 4.12 -2.04 10.13
C PRO A 79 3.02 -1.14 9.52
N SER A 80 3.40 -0.06 8.83
CA SER A 80 2.42 0.84 8.22
C SER A 80 1.65 0.18 7.07
N ILE A 81 0.37 -0.11 7.28
CA ILE A 81 -0.50 -0.67 6.23
C ILE A 81 -0.73 0.31 5.08
N HIS A 82 -0.71 1.62 5.36
CA HIS A 82 -0.84 2.65 4.34
C HIS A 82 0.33 2.62 3.36
N VAL A 83 1.56 2.53 3.87
CA VAL A 83 2.77 2.42 3.06
C VAL A 83 2.78 1.08 2.32
N TYR A 84 2.55 -0.02 3.02
CA TYR A 84 2.57 -1.36 2.44
C TYR A 84 1.59 -1.51 1.28
N ASN A 85 0.31 -1.22 1.51
CA ASN A 85 -0.73 -1.39 0.50
C ASN A 85 -0.56 -0.42 -0.68
N SER A 86 -0.04 0.81 -0.42
CA SER A 86 0.26 1.76 -1.50
C SER A 86 1.39 1.28 -2.41
N LEU A 87 2.43 0.67 -1.84
CA LEU A 87 3.52 0.05 -2.61
C LEU A 87 3.01 -1.15 -3.42
N ALA A 88 2.19 -2.01 -2.80
CA ALA A 88 1.58 -3.14 -3.48
C ALA A 88 0.73 -2.70 -4.67
N ALA A 89 -0.14 -1.70 -4.49
CA ALA A 89 -0.98 -1.14 -5.55
C ALA A 89 -0.14 -0.51 -6.67
N PHE A 90 0.87 0.30 -6.33
CA PHE A 90 1.77 0.91 -7.31
C PHE A 90 2.47 -0.13 -8.18
N MET A 91 3.03 -1.17 -7.56
CA MET A 91 3.78 -2.19 -8.30
C MET A 91 2.86 -3.08 -9.11
N ALA A 92 1.66 -3.40 -8.64
CA ALA A 92 0.64 -4.09 -9.43
C ALA A 92 0.27 -3.26 -10.68
N ILE A 93 -0.01 -1.95 -10.52
CA ILE A 93 -0.27 -1.04 -11.64
C ILE A 93 0.92 -0.99 -12.60
N LYS A 94 2.15 -0.87 -12.09
CA LYS A 94 3.37 -0.81 -12.91
C LYS A 94 3.56 -2.07 -13.77
N ARG A 95 3.13 -3.23 -13.29
CA ARG A 95 3.19 -4.52 -14.00
C ARG A 95 2.01 -4.73 -14.96
N SER A 96 0.95 -3.94 -14.83
CA SER A 96 -0.29 -4.13 -15.58
C SER A 96 -0.15 -3.88 -17.08
N ARG A 97 -1.02 -4.54 -17.85
CA ARG A 97 -1.16 -4.31 -19.31
C ARG A 97 -1.62 -2.88 -19.62
N LEU A 98 -2.30 -2.23 -18.68
CA LEU A 98 -2.71 -0.82 -18.80
C LEU A 98 -1.49 0.10 -18.98
N VAL A 99 -0.45 -0.10 -18.18
CA VAL A 99 0.78 0.71 -18.24
C VAL A 99 1.58 0.44 -19.51
N GLN A 100 1.55 -0.78 -20.03
CA GLN A 100 2.17 -1.10 -21.32
C GLN A 100 1.57 -0.25 -22.45
N LYS A 101 0.28 0.05 -22.39
CA LYS A 101 -0.43 0.91 -23.35
C LYS A 101 -0.26 2.41 -23.07
N LYS A 102 -0.24 2.82 -21.78
CA LYS A 102 -0.21 4.22 -21.34
C LYS A 102 0.70 4.40 -20.13
N LYS A 103 1.97 4.69 -20.34
CA LYS A 103 2.98 4.90 -19.27
C LYS A 103 2.61 5.96 -18.24
N GLY A 104 1.76 6.92 -18.59
CA GLY A 104 1.28 7.97 -17.66
C GLY A 104 0.58 7.41 -16.41
N TRP A 105 -0.07 6.26 -16.49
CA TRP A 105 -0.71 5.62 -15.32
C TRP A 105 0.30 5.22 -14.25
N ALA A 106 1.48 4.70 -14.65
CA ALA A 106 2.53 4.37 -13.69
C ALA A 106 3.07 5.61 -12.99
N TRP A 107 3.25 6.71 -13.72
CA TRP A 107 3.68 7.98 -13.12
C TRP A 107 2.65 8.53 -12.15
N GLY A 108 1.37 8.55 -12.53
CA GLY A 108 0.27 8.99 -11.66
C GLY A 108 0.18 8.15 -10.38
N ALA A 109 0.21 6.83 -10.50
CA ALA A 109 0.19 5.91 -9.37
C ALA A 109 1.43 6.09 -8.47
N GLY A 110 2.62 6.25 -9.06
CA GLY A 110 3.86 6.49 -8.30
C GLY A 110 3.83 7.79 -7.51
N ILE A 111 3.41 8.89 -8.14
CA ILE A 111 3.25 10.19 -7.48
C ILE A 111 2.22 10.08 -6.34
N LEU A 112 1.07 9.46 -6.58
CA LEU A 112 0.04 9.26 -5.56
C LEU A 112 0.56 8.44 -4.38
N THR A 113 1.29 7.36 -4.64
CA THR A 113 1.94 6.54 -3.61
C THR A 113 2.89 7.36 -2.75
N ILE A 114 3.78 8.15 -3.36
CA ILE A 114 4.70 9.02 -2.63
C ILE A 114 3.93 10.03 -1.77
N LEU A 115 2.89 10.67 -2.32
CA LEU A 115 2.07 11.63 -1.59
C LEU A 115 1.33 10.98 -0.41
N ILE A 116 0.85 9.74 -0.55
CA ILE A 116 0.22 8.99 0.56
C ILE A 116 1.25 8.72 1.64
N ILE A 117 2.44 8.20 1.29
CA ILE A 117 3.52 7.92 2.24
C ILE A 117 3.93 9.18 3.00
N LEU A 118 4.15 10.28 2.31
CA LEU A 118 4.47 11.56 2.95
C LEU A 118 3.32 12.04 3.85
N ALA A 119 2.07 11.90 3.41
CA ALA A 119 0.92 12.29 4.20
C ALA A 119 0.82 11.51 5.51
N THR A 120 1.15 10.22 5.54
CA THR A 120 1.14 9.43 6.79
C THR A 120 2.14 9.95 7.81
N VAL A 121 3.32 10.39 7.36
CA VAL A 121 4.37 10.95 8.22
C VAL A 121 4.02 12.35 8.67
N PHE A 122 3.60 13.25 7.76
CA PHE A 122 3.25 14.62 8.10
C PHE A 122 2.02 14.73 9.00
N LEU A 123 1.04 13.85 8.81
CA LEU A 123 -0.13 13.72 9.70
C LEU A 123 0.19 12.96 10.99
N LYS A 124 1.47 12.59 11.22
CA LYS A 124 1.90 11.87 12.44
C LYS A 124 1.06 10.62 12.73
N GLN A 125 0.63 9.96 11.68
CA GLN A 125 -0.06 8.66 11.74
C GLN A 125 0.94 7.53 11.88
N HIS A 126 2.09 7.64 11.19
CA HIS A 126 3.18 6.68 11.23
C HIS A 126 4.53 7.39 11.38
N SER A 127 5.49 6.69 11.95
CA SER A 127 6.90 7.10 11.96
C SER A 127 7.60 6.66 10.67
N MET A 128 8.78 7.21 10.42
CA MET A 128 9.66 6.74 9.33
C MET A 128 10.05 5.27 9.52
N PHE A 129 10.17 4.82 10.77
CA PHE A 129 10.48 3.43 11.10
C PHE A 129 9.35 2.48 10.67
N ASP A 130 8.10 2.82 10.95
CA ASP A 130 6.93 2.01 10.56
C ASP A 130 6.84 1.89 9.03
N GLY A 131 7.16 2.99 8.32
CA GLY A 131 7.25 3.01 6.87
C GLY A 131 8.39 2.13 6.34
N GLY A 132 9.56 2.15 6.98
CA GLY A 132 10.70 1.30 6.64
C GLY A 132 10.40 -0.19 6.84
N CYS A 133 9.75 -0.55 7.94
CA CYS A 133 9.28 -1.91 8.19
C CYS A 133 8.26 -2.37 7.14
N ALA A 134 7.33 -1.49 6.75
CA ALA A 134 6.35 -1.78 5.71
C ALA A 134 7.02 -1.99 4.33
N LEU A 135 8.03 -1.20 3.98
CA LEU A 135 8.81 -1.40 2.76
C LEU A 135 9.55 -2.75 2.77
N ALA A 136 10.20 -3.11 3.87
CA ALA A 136 10.89 -4.39 4.00
C ALA A 136 9.91 -5.57 3.88
N LEU A 137 8.76 -5.49 4.56
CA LEU A 137 7.69 -6.47 4.46
C LEU A 137 7.17 -6.60 3.02
N TYR A 138 6.96 -5.46 2.35
CA TYR A 138 6.52 -5.44 0.95
C TYR A 138 7.52 -6.16 0.02
N ILE A 139 8.83 -5.92 0.18
CA ILE A 139 9.86 -6.59 -0.64
C ILE A 139 9.81 -8.11 -0.48
N VAL A 140 9.56 -8.60 0.74
CA VAL A 140 9.40 -10.04 1.00
C VAL A 140 8.13 -10.56 0.33
N ALA A 141 7.00 -9.90 0.54
CA ALA A 141 5.72 -10.29 -0.05
C ALA A 141 5.76 -10.30 -1.59
N ASP A 142 6.38 -9.29 -2.19
CA ASP A 142 6.53 -9.17 -3.64
C ASP A 142 7.29 -10.37 -4.23
N LYS A 143 8.38 -10.78 -3.59
CA LYS A 143 9.15 -11.96 -4.01
C LYS A 143 8.35 -13.26 -3.86
N LEU A 144 7.54 -13.38 -2.81
CA LEU A 144 6.74 -14.57 -2.57
C LEU A 144 5.53 -14.65 -3.51
N CYS A 145 4.79 -13.56 -3.69
CA CYS A 145 3.53 -13.58 -4.44
C CYS A 145 3.73 -13.44 -5.95
N TYR A 146 4.74 -12.66 -6.40
CA TYR A 146 5.04 -12.48 -7.82
C TYR A 146 6.22 -13.35 -8.31
N GLY A 147 7.12 -13.79 -7.42
CA GLY A 147 8.25 -14.63 -7.78
C GLY A 147 7.88 -16.12 -7.98
N VAL A 148 6.78 -16.56 -7.40
CA VAL A 148 6.29 -17.95 -7.46
C VAL A 148 5.28 -18.15 -8.62
N ASN A 149 4.99 -17.12 -9.41
CA ASN A 149 3.98 -17.23 -10.47
C ASN A 149 4.49 -18.15 -11.59
N PRO A 150 3.88 -19.36 -11.78
CA PRO A 150 4.39 -20.39 -12.71
C PRO A 150 4.40 -19.94 -14.18
N GLU A 151 3.69 -18.88 -14.53
CA GLU A 151 3.65 -18.38 -15.91
C GLU A 151 4.94 -17.70 -16.37
N THR A 152 5.78 -17.19 -15.45
CA THR A 152 7.12 -16.74 -15.81
C THR A 152 8.03 -17.90 -16.22
N GLU A 153 7.80 -19.11 -15.70
CA GLU A 153 8.48 -20.34 -16.16
C GLU A 153 7.84 -20.90 -17.44
N HIS A 154 6.50 -20.95 -17.52
CA HIS A 154 5.84 -21.41 -18.76
C HIS A 154 6.11 -20.50 -19.96
N GLY A 155 6.18 -19.18 -19.77
CA GLY A 155 6.60 -18.26 -20.81
C GLY A 155 8.05 -18.45 -21.27
N LYS A 156 8.96 -18.79 -20.35
CA LYS A 156 10.35 -19.13 -20.69
C LYS A 156 10.46 -20.48 -21.40
N ILE A 157 9.73 -21.49 -20.95
CA ILE A 157 9.74 -22.83 -21.59
C ILE A 157 9.14 -22.77 -22.99
N ARG A 158 8.04 -22.00 -23.19
CA ARG A 158 7.43 -21.85 -24.52
C ARG A 158 8.35 -21.12 -25.50
N ASN A 159 9.12 -20.14 -25.07
CA ASN A 159 10.07 -19.41 -25.92
C ASN A 159 11.39 -20.16 -26.16
N GLN A 160 11.64 -21.27 -25.46
CA GLN A 160 12.77 -22.17 -25.71
C GLN A 160 12.42 -23.33 -26.67
N LEU A 161 11.10 -23.52 -26.94
CA LEU A 161 10.60 -24.60 -27.82
C LEU A 161 10.18 -24.10 -29.21
N ILE A 162 10.36 -22.81 -29.52
CA ILE A 162 10.16 -22.18 -30.83
C ILE A 162 11.50 -21.65 -31.34
#